data_f6321275a7e76232af6a594aecd3afc7
#
_entry.id   f6321275a7e76232af6a594aecd3afc7
#
_cell.length_a   1.000
_cell.length_b   1.000
_cell.length_c   1.000
_cell.angle_alpha   90.00
_cell.angle_beta   90.00
_cell.angle_gamma   90.00
#
_symmetry.space_group_name_H-M   'P 1'
#
loop_
_entity.id
_entity.type
_entity.pdbx_description
1 polymer ?
#
loop_
_entity_poly.entity_id
_entity_poly.type
_entity_poly.pdbx_seq_one_letter_code
_entity_poly.pdbx_strand_id
1 'polypeptide(L)'
;MENKFNIQNIDETKLKEVLSHTTTVGIMVKNGVVIATESQATAGFTVASKQAQKLFEINKYAAATISGGVADCQYVINQLRALSKLEEIEDGKVPEPKYVANVTRNILFSGRSYFLSMMIIGGYSVKQSKGKLYGIDLLGTFYEEDKFLSFGSGAPFSLGVLEADWKPKMSSEQGIQLIKTAITSSKERDAASGFNIQICTIDKDGFKQIQ
;
A
#
# COMPACT_ATOMS: atom_id res chain seq x y z
N MET A 1 -4.51 33.46 21.58
CA MET A 1 -4.95 32.07 21.80
C MET A 1 -3.92 31.15 21.14
N GLU A 2 -2.95 30.69 21.90
CA GLU A 2 -1.93 29.77 21.41
C GLU A 2 -2.51 28.36 21.32
N ASN A 3 -2.83 27.90 20.13
CA ASN A 3 -3.12 26.49 19.86
C ASN A 3 -1.79 25.75 19.89
N LYS A 4 -1.34 25.33 21.06
CA LYS A 4 -0.25 24.37 21.22
C LYS A 4 -0.76 23.02 20.67
N PHE A 5 -0.35 22.71 19.45
CA PHE A 5 -0.47 21.34 18.93
C PHE A 5 0.32 20.40 19.84
N ASN A 6 -0.40 19.74 20.73
CA ASN A 6 0.21 18.84 21.70
C ASN A 6 0.35 17.45 21.04
N ILE A 7 1.50 17.21 20.40
CA ILE A 7 1.88 15.91 19.83
C ILE A 7 2.04 14.83 20.94
N GLN A 8 1.99 15.23 22.22
CA GLN A 8 2.27 14.37 23.37
C GLN A 8 1.12 13.44 23.80
N ASN A 9 -0.02 13.43 23.11
CA ASN A 9 -1.18 12.60 23.49
C ASN A 9 -1.57 11.53 22.46
N ILE A 10 -0.65 11.09 21.60
CA ILE A 10 -0.87 9.78 20.96
C ILE A 10 -0.50 8.75 22.04
N ASP A 11 -1.53 8.10 22.60
CA ASP A 11 -1.36 6.99 23.52
C ASP A 11 -0.46 5.95 22.85
N GLU A 12 0.76 5.78 23.38
CA GLU A 12 1.75 4.83 22.85
C GLU A 12 1.17 3.41 22.74
N THR A 13 0.20 3.09 23.59
CA THR A 13 -0.52 1.81 23.57
C THR A 13 -1.38 1.68 22.32
N LYS A 14 -2.11 2.75 21.97
CA LYS A 14 -2.89 2.79 20.71
C LYS A 14 -1.99 2.76 19.49
N LEU A 15 -0.86 3.46 19.53
CA LEU A 15 0.12 3.43 18.44
C LEU A 15 0.66 2.01 18.24
N LYS A 16 1.01 1.30 19.30
CA LYS A 16 1.49 -0.08 19.24
C LYS A 16 0.41 -1.07 18.80
N GLU A 17 -0.82 -0.89 19.23
CA GLU A 17 -1.95 -1.75 18.82
C GLU A 17 -2.31 -1.61 17.34
N VAL A 18 -2.08 -0.45 16.73
CA VAL A 18 -2.48 -0.18 15.34
C VAL A 18 -1.31 -0.33 14.36
N LEU A 19 -0.07 -0.16 14.82
CA LEU A 19 1.13 -0.23 13.98
C LEU A 19 1.45 -1.62 13.44
N SER A 20 0.72 -2.64 13.83
CA SER A 20 1.21 -4.00 13.65
C SER A 20 0.19 -5.01 13.14
N HIS A 21 -0.51 -4.78 12.03
CA HIS A 21 -1.53 -5.77 11.66
C HIS A 21 -1.62 -6.04 10.15
N THR A 22 -0.51 -6.14 9.45
CA THR A 22 -0.56 -6.43 8.00
C THR A 22 0.84 -6.68 7.43
N THR A 23 0.89 -7.35 6.29
CA THR A 23 2.02 -7.29 5.35
C THR A 23 1.52 -6.81 3.99
N THR A 24 2.03 -5.66 3.54
CA THR A 24 1.85 -5.18 2.16
C THR A 24 3.19 -5.12 1.45
N VAL A 25 3.22 -5.48 0.18
CA VAL A 25 4.44 -5.54 -0.63
C VAL A 25 4.16 -4.93 -2.01
N GLY A 26 5.10 -4.17 -2.51
CA GLY A 26 5.13 -3.69 -3.89
C GLY A 26 6.50 -3.92 -4.52
N ILE A 27 6.54 -4.34 -5.78
CA ILE A 27 7.78 -4.55 -6.52
C ILE A 27 7.69 -3.99 -7.94
N MET A 28 8.81 -3.47 -8.40
CA MET A 28 8.97 -3.08 -9.80
C MET A 28 9.27 -4.32 -10.64
N VAL A 29 8.61 -4.43 -11.79
CA VAL A 29 8.87 -5.45 -12.82
C VAL A 29 9.16 -4.79 -14.17
N LYS A 30 9.60 -5.55 -15.17
CA LYS A 30 10.04 -5.03 -16.46
C LYS A 30 9.04 -4.07 -17.11
N ASN A 31 7.75 -4.38 -17.06
CA ASN A 31 6.72 -3.65 -17.80
C ASN A 31 5.70 -2.93 -16.90
N GLY A 32 5.94 -2.84 -15.60
CA GLY A 32 4.98 -2.25 -14.66
C GLY A 32 5.34 -2.50 -13.21
N VAL A 33 4.33 -2.74 -12.39
CA VAL A 33 4.46 -3.07 -10.97
C VAL A 33 3.57 -4.26 -10.60
N VAL A 34 3.97 -4.98 -9.57
CA VAL A 34 3.13 -5.94 -8.85
C VAL A 34 2.99 -5.45 -7.43
N ILE A 35 1.77 -5.34 -6.93
CA ILE A 35 1.51 -5.06 -5.51
C ILE A 35 0.61 -6.13 -4.92
N ALA A 36 0.82 -6.43 -3.65
CA ALA A 36 0.08 -7.46 -2.96
C ALA A 36 -0.01 -7.21 -1.46
N THR A 37 -0.95 -7.90 -0.83
CA THR A 37 -1.17 -7.89 0.61
C THR A 37 -1.80 -9.21 1.05
N GLU A 38 -1.73 -9.51 2.33
CA GLU A 38 -2.51 -10.60 2.93
C GLU A 38 -3.91 -10.12 3.39
N SER A 39 -4.79 -11.02 3.83
CA SER A 39 -6.21 -10.72 4.09
C SER A 39 -6.65 -10.81 5.56
N GLN A 40 -5.72 -10.89 6.51
CA GLN A 40 -6.06 -10.93 7.93
C GLN A 40 -6.40 -9.53 8.45
N ALA A 41 -7.55 -9.36 9.10
CA ALA A 41 -7.79 -8.22 9.99
C ALA A 41 -7.76 -8.70 11.44
N THR A 42 -6.98 -8.01 12.27
CA THR A 42 -6.79 -8.35 13.68
C THR A 42 -7.35 -7.21 14.55
N ALA A 43 -8.01 -7.56 15.64
CA ALA A 43 -8.47 -6.64 16.66
C ALA A 43 -7.90 -7.08 18.02
N GLY A 44 -6.92 -6.36 18.55
CA GLY A 44 -6.13 -6.78 19.69
C GLY A 44 -5.45 -8.14 19.41
N PHE A 45 -5.80 -9.16 20.18
CA PHE A 45 -5.26 -10.53 20.03
C PHE A 45 -6.16 -11.47 19.22
N THR A 46 -7.25 -10.97 18.62
CA THR A 46 -8.24 -11.80 17.93
C THR A 46 -8.26 -11.51 16.44
N VAL A 47 -8.34 -12.57 15.64
CA VAL A 47 -8.59 -12.44 14.19
C VAL A 47 -10.04 -12.02 13.98
N ALA A 48 -10.25 -10.76 13.61
CA ALA A 48 -11.58 -10.20 13.37
C ALA A 48 -12.12 -10.60 11.99
N SER A 49 -11.25 -10.71 10.98
CA SER A 49 -11.62 -11.19 9.64
C SER A 49 -10.45 -11.93 8.99
N LYS A 50 -10.79 -12.98 8.24
CA LYS A 50 -9.85 -13.75 7.40
C LYS A 50 -9.87 -13.32 5.94
N GLN A 51 -10.79 -12.43 5.58
CA GLN A 51 -11.08 -12.01 4.20
C GLN A 51 -11.19 -10.49 4.06
N ALA A 52 -10.42 -9.75 4.87
CA ALA A 52 -10.38 -8.30 4.77
C ALA A 52 -9.81 -7.88 3.41
N GLN A 53 -10.54 -7.01 2.72
CA GLN A 53 -10.02 -6.40 1.50
C GLN A 53 -8.98 -5.34 1.88
N LYS A 54 -7.77 -5.49 1.37
CA LYS A 54 -6.65 -4.58 1.63
C LYS A 54 -5.94 -4.13 0.34
N LEU A 55 -6.38 -4.62 -0.82
CA LEU A 55 -5.92 -4.21 -2.14
C LEU A 55 -7.09 -3.55 -2.86
N PHE A 56 -6.86 -2.36 -3.42
CA PHE A 56 -7.89 -1.52 -4.03
C PHE A 56 -7.40 -0.92 -5.34
N GLU A 57 -8.17 -1.11 -6.40
CA GLU A 57 -8.06 -0.28 -7.59
C GLU A 57 -8.50 1.15 -7.26
N ILE A 58 -7.69 2.13 -7.64
CA ILE A 58 -8.01 3.56 -7.49
C ILE A 58 -8.48 4.14 -8.81
N ASN A 59 -7.74 3.87 -9.88
CA ASN A 59 -8.10 4.16 -11.26
C ASN A 59 -7.46 3.14 -12.20
N LYS A 60 -7.69 3.26 -13.50
CA LYS A 60 -7.17 2.31 -14.52
C LYS A 60 -5.67 2.02 -14.38
N TYR A 61 -4.87 3.00 -13.95
CA TYR A 61 -3.40 2.90 -13.92
C TYR A 61 -2.79 3.00 -12.53
N ALA A 62 -3.61 2.95 -11.48
CA ALA A 62 -3.13 3.01 -10.11
C ALA A 62 -3.96 2.16 -9.16
N ALA A 63 -3.28 1.48 -8.25
CA ALA A 63 -3.89 0.74 -7.16
C ALA A 63 -3.15 1.00 -5.85
N ALA A 64 -3.81 0.72 -4.74
CA ALA A 64 -3.29 0.90 -3.40
C ALA A 64 -3.41 -0.38 -2.57
N THR A 65 -2.40 -0.65 -1.74
CA THR A 65 -2.53 -1.56 -0.60
C THR A 65 -2.50 -0.76 0.69
N ILE A 66 -3.18 -1.28 1.71
CA ILE A 66 -3.36 -0.60 3.00
C ILE A 66 -2.74 -1.40 4.15
N SER A 67 -2.21 -0.70 5.15
CA SER A 67 -1.75 -1.23 6.43
C SER A 67 -2.06 -0.23 7.54
N GLY A 68 -2.55 -0.70 8.70
CA GLY A 68 -2.94 0.13 9.83
C GLY A 68 -4.43 0.02 10.17
N GLY A 69 -5.04 1.09 10.67
CA GLY A 69 -6.46 1.15 11.04
C GLY A 69 -7.37 0.97 9.82
N VAL A 70 -8.16 -0.11 9.79
CA VAL A 70 -8.99 -0.45 8.62
C VAL A 70 -9.96 0.68 8.26
N ALA A 71 -10.59 1.31 9.26
CA ALA A 71 -11.54 2.41 9.04
C ALA A 71 -10.86 3.63 8.42
N ASP A 72 -9.68 4.01 8.93
CA ASP A 72 -8.90 5.13 8.42
C ASP A 72 -8.47 4.86 6.99
N CYS A 73 -7.95 3.65 6.73
CA CYS A 73 -7.54 3.24 5.40
C CYS A 73 -8.71 3.27 4.41
N GLN A 74 -9.88 2.76 4.78
CA GLN A 74 -11.08 2.78 3.93
C GLN A 74 -11.52 4.20 3.61
N TYR A 75 -11.49 5.10 4.60
CA TYR A 75 -11.78 6.51 4.37
C TYR A 75 -10.83 7.10 3.32
N VAL A 76 -9.52 6.90 3.48
CA VAL A 76 -8.52 7.42 2.54
C VAL A 76 -8.74 6.83 1.13
N ILE A 77 -8.97 5.53 1.01
CA ILE A 77 -9.27 4.88 -0.30
C ILE A 77 -10.48 5.53 -0.99
N ASN A 78 -11.56 5.79 -0.24
CA ASN A 78 -12.75 6.42 -0.80
C ASN A 78 -12.46 7.86 -1.28
N GLN A 79 -11.66 8.63 -0.52
CA GLN A 79 -11.21 9.96 -0.94
C GLN A 79 -10.34 9.89 -2.20
N LEU A 80 -9.40 8.95 -2.27
CA LEU A 80 -8.52 8.78 -3.43
C LEU A 80 -9.31 8.46 -4.70
N ARG A 81 -10.30 7.57 -4.62
CA ARG A 81 -11.18 7.25 -5.75
C ARG A 81 -12.00 8.45 -6.21
N ALA A 82 -12.59 9.18 -5.27
CA ALA A 82 -13.39 10.37 -5.57
C ALA A 82 -12.55 11.47 -6.22
N LEU A 83 -11.39 11.80 -5.64
CA LEU A 83 -10.49 12.83 -6.15
C LEU A 83 -9.84 12.43 -7.47
N SER A 84 -9.46 11.15 -7.62
CA SER A 84 -8.94 10.64 -8.90
C SER A 84 -10.00 10.72 -10.01
N LYS A 85 -11.27 10.44 -9.68
CA LYS A 85 -12.36 10.55 -10.66
C LYS A 85 -12.69 12.00 -11.01
N LEU A 86 -12.63 12.90 -10.03
CA LEU A 86 -12.82 14.33 -10.26
C LEU A 86 -11.75 14.87 -11.22
N GLU A 87 -10.48 14.61 -10.93
CA GLU A 87 -9.35 15.00 -11.78
C GLU A 87 -9.47 14.44 -13.21
N GLU A 88 -9.90 13.18 -13.34
CA GLU A 88 -10.14 12.56 -14.66
C GLU A 88 -11.21 13.31 -15.45
N ILE A 89 -12.28 13.78 -14.77
CA ILE A 89 -13.36 14.55 -15.41
C ILE A 89 -12.86 15.94 -15.81
N GLU A 90 -12.10 16.63 -14.96
CA GLU A 90 -11.59 17.97 -15.20
C GLU A 90 -10.54 18.01 -16.31
N ASP A 91 -9.59 17.06 -16.29
CA ASP A 91 -8.47 17.01 -17.25
C ASP A 91 -8.76 16.17 -18.50
N GLY A 92 -9.86 15.40 -18.52
CA GLY A 92 -10.21 14.48 -19.60
C GLY A 92 -9.24 13.30 -19.74
N LYS A 93 -8.42 13.01 -18.72
CA LYS A 93 -7.40 11.94 -18.72
C LYS A 93 -7.31 11.28 -17.35
N VAL A 94 -7.07 9.97 -17.34
CA VAL A 94 -6.82 9.24 -16.10
C VAL A 94 -5.58 9.82 -15.41
N PRO A 95 -5.67 10.19 -14.12
CA PRO A 95 -4.55 10.74 -13.38
C PRO A 95 -3.38 9.76 -13.28
N GLU A 96 -2.17 10.30 -13.36
CA GLU A 96 -0.93 9.55 -13.19
C GLU A 96 -0.80 8.97 -11.77
N PRO A 97 -0.11 7.84 -11.57
CA PRO A 97 0.10 7.26 -10.24
C PRO A 97 0.74 8.24 -9.22
N LYS A 98 1.57 9.16 -9.71
CA LYS A 98 2.18 10.20 -8.86
C LYS A 98 1.14 11.18 -8.29
N TYR A 99 0.09 11.50 -9.04
CA TYR A 99 -1.03 12.29 -8.54
C TYR A 99 -1.70 11.58 -7.36
N VAL A 100 -2.06 10.30 -7.55
CA VAL A 100 -2.67 9.48 -6.50
C VAL A 100 -1.80 9.43 -5.24
N ALA A 101 -0.50 9.21 -5.41
CA ALA A 101 0.46 9.17 -4.31
C ALA A 101 0.60 10.52 -3.58
N ASN A 102 0.60 11.65 -4.31
CA ASN A 102 0.63 12.99 -3.72
C ASN A 102 -0.67 13.31 -2.95
N VAL A 103 -1.83 12.94 -3.49
CA VAL A 103 -3.11 13.11 -2.80
C VAL A 103 -3.12 12.26 -1.51
N THR A 104 -2.67 11.01 -1.58
CA THR A 104 -2.50 10.14 -0.40
C THR A 104 -1.64 10.80 0.66
N ARG A 105 -0.45 11.28 0.27
CA ARG A 105 0.46 12.01 1.17
C ARG A 105 -0.22 13.22 1.82
N ASN A 106 -0.93 14.03 1.04
CA ASN A 106 -1.56 15.25 1.55
C ASN A 106 -2.66 14.92 2.58
N ILE A 107 -3.47 13.89 2.32
CA ILE A 107 -4.51 13.43 3.26
C ILE A 107 -3.84 12.93 4.56
N LEU A 108 -2.85 12.04 4.47
CA LEU A 108 -2.19 11.47 5.64
C LEU A 108 -1.41 12.51 6.42
N PHE A 109 -0.68 13.41 5.75
CA PHE A 109 0.04 14.50 6.40
C PHE A 109 -0.89 15.47 7.13
N SER A 110 -2.00 15.85 6.51
CA SER A 110 -3.00 16.73 7.14
C SER A 110 -3.69 16.06 8.32
N GLY A 111 -3.90 14.75 8.24
CA GLY A 111 -4.56 13.93 9.26
C GLY A 111 -3.59 13.14 10.16
N ARG A 112 -2.30 13.45 10.19
CA ARG A 112 -1.27 12.65 10.89
C ARG A 112 -1.45 12.49 12.40
N SER A 113 -2.31 13.32 13.01
CA SER A 113 -2.70 13.17 14.42
C SER A 113 -3.91 12.26 14.63
N TYR A 114 -4.57 11.82 13.56
CA TYR A 114 -5.81 11.05 13.58
C TYR A 114 -5.70 9.74 12.83
N PHE A 115 -5.09 9.75 11.62
CA PHE A 115 -5.01 8.58 10.76
C PHE A 115 -3.85 7.67 11.13
N LEU A 116 -4.17 6.41 11.28
CA LEU A 116 -3.20 5.33 11.49
C LEU A 116 -3.19 4.46 10.22
N SER A 117 -2.65 5.01 9.13
CA SER A 117 -2.69 4.40 7.81
C SER A 117 -1.35 4.53 7.10
N MET A 118 -0.85 3.43 6.58
CA MET A 118 0.28 3.38 5.64
C MET A 118 -0.22 2.77 4.33
N MET A 119 0.28 3.27 3.21
CA MET A 119 -0.15 2.81 1.90
C MET A 119 1.02 2.61 0.95
N ILE A 120 0.94 1.56 0.13
CA ILE A 120 1.74 1.41 -1.07
C ILE A 120 0.84 1.74 -2.26
N ILE A 121 1.27 2.69 -3.08
CA ILE A 121 0.62 3.04 -4.34
C ILE A 121 1.48 2.48 -5.47
N GLY A 122 0.96 1.49 -6.16
CA GLY A 122 1.55 0.97 -7.39
C GLY A 122 0.81 1.49 -8.61
N GLY A 123 1.52 1.75 -9.70
CA GLY A 123 0.86 2.19 -10.91
C GLY A 123 1.74 2.18 -12.15
N TYR A 124 1.14 2.55 -13.28
CA TYR A 124 1.83 2.71 -14.55
C TYR A 124 1.70 4.15 -15.06
N SER A 125 2.84 4.82 -15.21
CA SER A 125 2.88 6.16 -15.80
C SER A 125 2.80 6.05 -17.32
N VAL A 126 1.68 6.51 -17.87
CA VAL A 126 1.47 6.56 -19.32
C VAL A 126 2.44 7.56 -19.95
N LYS A 127 2.69 8.70 -19.29
CA LYS A 127 3.62 9.73 -19.75
C LYS A 127 5.06 9.25 -19.84
N GLN A 128 5.49 8.40 -18.90
CA GLN A 128 6.87 7.90 -18.82
C GLN A 128 7.02 6.48 -19.38
N SER A 129 5.91 5.84 -19.76
CA SER A 129 5.86 4.46 -20.27
C SER A 129 6.55 3.46 -19.33
N LYS A 130 6.36 3.61 -18.01
CA LYS A 130 6.99 2.73 -17.01
C LYS A 130 6.16 2.59 -15.74
N GLY A 131 6.41 1.49 -15.02
CA GLY A 131 5.89 1.29 -13.67
C GLY A 131 6.35 2.37 -12.69
N LYS A 132 5.56 2.61 -11.67
CA LYS A 132 5.83 3.54 -10.57
C LYS A 132 5.39 2.91 -9.26
N LEU A 133 6.23 3.07 -8.24
CA LEU A 133 6.00 2.53 -6.91
C LEU A 133 6.24 3.61 -5.87
N TYR A 134 5.24 3.85 -5.03
CA TYR A 134 5.29 4.86 -3.98
C TYR A 134 4.87 4.25 -2.65
N GLY A 135 5.54 4.66 -1.57
CA GLY A 135 5.13 4.38 -0.21
C GLY A 135 4.77 5.66 0.52
N ILE A 136 3.71 5.63 1.28
CA ILE A 136 3.33 6.74 2.16
C ILE A 136 3.15 6.17 3.57
N ASP A 137 3.95 6.67 4.52
CA ASP A 137 3.90 6.22 5.90
C ASP A 137 2.86 6.99 6.73
N LEU A 138 2.77 6.64 8.02
CA LEU A 138 1.85 7.25 8.98
C LEU A 138 1.98 8.76 9.15
N LEU A 139 3.17 9.30 8.88
CA LEU A 139 3.45 10.73 9.02
C LEU A 139 3.23 11.49 7.71
N GLY A 140 2.88 10.77 6.64
CA GLY A 140 2.80 11.33 5.30
C GLY A 140 4.16 11.48 4.64
N THR A 141 5.19 10.74 5.08
CA THR A 141 6.47 10.68 4.36
C THR A 141 6.24 9.99 3.02
N PHE A 142 6.79 10.57 1.97
CA PHE A 142 6.64 10.12 0.60
C PHE A 142 7.92 9.44 0.12
N TYR A 143 7.81 8.17 -0.23
CA TYR A 143 8.88 7.37 -0.81
C TYR A 143 8.57 7.09 -2.29
N GLU A 144 9.49 7.33 -3.19
CA GLU A 144 9.43 6.87 -4.59
C GLU A 144 10.54 5.83 -4.77
N GLU A 145 10.16 4.57 -5.03
CA GLU A 145 11.09 3.46 -5.09
C GLU A 145 11.15 2.85 -6.49
N ASP A 146 12.34 2.42 -6.87
CA ASP A 146 12.61 1.81 -8.18
C ASP A 146 12.85 0.30 -8.13
N LYS A 147 12.75 -0.29 -6.94
CA LYS A 147 12.94 -1.72 -6.69
C LYS A 147 11.71 -2.35 -6.05
N PHE A 148 11.56 -2.16 -4.76
CA PHE A 148 10.47 -2.71 -3.96
C PHE A 148 10.22 -1.91 -2.68
N LEU A 149 9.03 -2.14 -2.11
CA LEU A 149 8.59 -1.61 -0.83
C LEU A 149 7.86 -2.69 -0.03
N SER A 150 7.90 -2.59 1.28
CA SER A 150 7.00 -3.33 2.16
C SER A 150 6.65 -2.49 3.39
N PHE A 151 5.37 -2.56 3.81
CA PHE A 151 4.86 -1.94 5.04
C PHE A 151 4.08 -2.93 5.88
N GLY A 152 3.92 -2.59 7.15
CA GLY A 152 3.22 -3.35 8.16
C GLY A 152 4.15 -4.18 9.05
N SER A 153 3.58 -4.92 10.01
CA SER A 153 4.31 -5.72 10.99
C SER A 153 5.16 -6.83 10.37
N GLY A 154 4.67 -7.42 9.27
CA GLY A 154 5.41 -8.47 8.55
C GLY A 154 6.45 -7.94 7.56
N ALA A 155 6.60 -6.61 7.41
CA ALA A 155 7.55 -6.03 6.47
C ALA A 155 9.01 -6.51 6.66
N PRO A 156 9.56 -6.68 7.86
CA PRO A 156 10.93 -7.17 8.03
C PRO A 156 11.17 -8.53 7.39
N PHE A 157 10.17 -9.43 7.45
CA PHE A 157 10.29 -10.78 6.88
C PHE A 157 10.19 -10.74 5.35
N SER A 158 9.25 -9.97 4.80
CA SER A 158 9.11 -9.82 3.36
C SER A 158 10.30 -9.09 2.74
N LEU A 159 10.83 -8.04 3.40
CA LEU A 159 12.01 -7.31 2.92
C LEU A 159 13.23 -8.21 2.83
N GLY A 160 13.45 -9.12 3.78
CA GLY A 160 14.56 -10.08 3.71
C GLY A 160 14.51 -10.97 2.46
N VAL A 161 13.31 -11.41 2.05
CA VAL A 161 13.11 -12.18 0.82
C VAL A 161 13.34 -11.31 -0.42
N LEU A 162 12.81 -10.09 -0.41
CA LEU A 162 12.93 -9.15 -1.54
C LEU A 162 14.39 -8.74 -1.78
N GLU A 163 15.15 -8.45 -0.73
CA GLU A 163 16.58 -8.13 -0.83
C GLU A 163 17.40 -9.28 -1.41
N ALA A 164 17.05 -10.51 -1.07
CA ALA A 164 17.76 -11.69 -1.56
C ALA A 164 17.46 -11.99 -3.04
N ASP A 165 16.20 -11.90 -3.44
CA ASP A 165 15.73 -12.53 -4.66
C ASP A 165 15.24 -11.54 -5.73
N TRP A 166 14.97 -10.26 -5.40
CA TRP A 166 14.57 -9.30 -6.40
C TRP A 166 15.70 -9.00 -7.39
N LYS A 167 15.36 -8.97 -8.66
CA LYS A 167 16.32 -8.68 -9.75
C LYS A 167 15.73 -7.65 -10.70
N PRO A 168 16.54 -6.71 -11.22
CA PRO A 168 16.09 -5.78 -12.24
C PRO A 168 15.51 -6.51 -13.47
N LYS A 169 14.44 -5.95 -14.01
CA LYS A 169 13.78 -6.46 -15.23
C LYS A 169 13.14 -7.86 -15.12
N MET A 170 12.79 -8.29 -13.90
CA MET A 170 11.95 -9.49 -13.72
C MET A 170 10.67 -9.39 -14.54
N SER A 171 10.19 -10.52 -15.07
CA SER A 171 8.86 -10.57 -15.68
C SER A 171 7.76 -10.41 -14.64
N SER A 172 6.53 -10.11 -15.06
CA SER A 172 5.38 -10.03 -14.14
C SER A 172 5.13 -11.35 -13.43
N GLU A 173 5.29 -12.48 -14.10
CA GLU A 173 5.14 -13.83 -13.54
C GLU A 173 6.20 -14.10 -12.46
N GLN A 174 7.46 -13.78 -12.74
CA GLN A 174 8.54 -13.88 -11.75
C GLN A 174 8.26 -12.97 -10.54
N GLY A 175 7.79 -11.75 -10.79
CA GLY A 175 7.39 -10.81 -9.75
C GLY A 175 6.25 -11.33 -8.88
N ILE A 176 5.22 -11.92 -9.48
CA ILE A 176 4.11 -12.55 -8.75
C ILE A 176 4.60 -13.69 -7.85
N GLN A 177 5.51 -14.53 -8.34
CA GLN A 177 6.07 -15.62 -7.52
C GLN A 177 6.91 -15.08 -6.37
N LEU A 178 7.76 -14.09 -6.62
CA LEU A 178 8.57 -13.47 -5.58
C LEU A 178 7.71 -12.84 -4.48
N ILE A 179 6.68 -12.07 -4.86
CA ILE A 179 5.80 -11.41 -3.90
C ILE A 179 4.98 -12.41 -3.07
N LYS A 180 4.56 -13.54 -3.67
CA LYS A 180 3.93 -14.65 -2.94
C LYS A 180 4.87 -15.23 -1.90
N THR A 181 6.12 -15.49 -2.26
CA THR A 181 7.15 -16.00 -1.33
C THR A 181 7.38 -15.01 -0.18
N ALA A 182 7.51 -13.72 -0.50
CA ALA A 182 7.74 -12.67 0.50
C ALA A 182 6.58 -12.56 1.51
N ILE A 183 5.33 -12.53 1.04
CA ILE A 183 4.16 -12.47 1.93
C ILE A 183 3.99 -13.79 2.70
N THR A 184 4.27 -14.93 2.09
CA THR A 184 4.22 -16.23 2.79
C THR A 184 5.24 -16.27 3.94
N SER A 185 6.47 -15.78 3.73
CA SER A 185 7.47 -15.65 4.79
C SER A 185 6.97 -14.81 5.96
N SER A 186 6.27 -13.70 5.68
CA SER A 186 5.65 -12.88 6.72
C SER A 186 4.56 -13.64 7.46
N LYS A 187 3.67 -14.34 6.75
CA LYS A 187 2.57 -15.12 7.36
C LYS A 187 3.05 -16.21 8.30
N GLU A 188 4.25 -16.75 8.08
CA GLU A 188 4.84 -17.78 8.95
C GLU A 188 5.44 -17.22 10.27
N ARG A 189 5.68 -15.91 10.34
CA ARG A 189 6.40 -15.28 11.44
C ARG A 189 5.66 -14.13 12.12
N ASP A 190 4.81 -13.43 11.40
CA ASP A 190 4.04 -12.31 11.90
C ASP A 190 2.64 -12.77 12.33
N ALA A 191 2.35 -12.69 13.61
CA ALA A 191 1.05 -13.08 14.17
C ALA A 191 -0.14 -12.29 13.59
N ALA A 192 0.14 -11.12 13.03
CA ALA A 192 -0.87 -10.22 12.49
C ALA A 192 -1.01 -10.28 10.96
N SER A 193 -0.32 -11.22 10.31
CA SER A 193 -0.40 -11.47 8.86
C SER A 193 -0.86 -12.91 8.58
N GLY A 194 -1.88 -13.07 7.72
CA GLY A 194 -2.41 -14.42 7.48
C GLY A 194 -3.41 -14.54 6.34
N PHE A 195 -3.84 -15.76 6.13
CA PHE A 195 -4.89 -16.21 5.20
C PHE A 195 -4.57 -15.99 3.73
N ASN A 196 -5.48 -15.36 2.97
CA ASN A 196 -5.35 -15.23 1.52
C ASN A 196 -4.36 -14.13 1.14
N ILE A 197 -3.82 -14.22 -0.06
CA ILE A 197 -2.97 -13.18 -0.65
C ILE A 197 -3.76 -12.52 -1.77
N GLN A 198 -3.90 -11.20 -1.72
CA GLN A 198 -4.51 -10.38 -2.77
C GLN A 198 -3.37 -9.79 -3.62
N ILE A 199 -3.43 -9.98 -4.93
CA ILE A 199 -2.35 -9.58 -5.85
C ILE A 199 -2.94 -8.88 -7.06
N CYS A 200 -2.31 -7.79 -7.49
CA CYS A 200 -2.57 -7.19 -8.79
C CYS A 200 -1.27 -6.85 -9.54
N THR A 201 -1.40 -6.75 -10.84
CA THR A 201 -0.40 -6.15 -11.74
C THR A 201 -0.95 -4.86 -12.32
N ILE A 202 -0.09 -3.88 -12.53
CA ILE A 202 -0.44 -2.65 -13.24
C ILE A 202 0.64 -2.38 -14.28
N ASP A 203 0.24 -2.34 -15.54
CA ASP A 203 1.11 -2.10 -16.69
C ASP A 203 0.44 -1.16 -17.71
N LYS A 204 0.95 -1.10 -18.95
CA LYS A 204 0.40 -0.27 -20.02
C LYS A 204 -1.08 -0.55 -20.34
N ASP A 205 -1.56 -1.74 -20.07
CA ASP A 205 -2.96 -2.16 -20.31
C ASP A 205 -3.87 -1.83 -19.12
N GLY A 206 -3.28 -1.47 -17.98
CA GLY A 206 -3.94 -1.01 -16.77
C GLY A 206 -3.87 -1.99 -15.60
N PHE A 207 -4.79 -1.79 -14.65
CA PHE A 207 -4.95 -2.63 -13.46
C PHE A 207 -5.52 -4.00 -13.85
N LYS A 208 -4.92 -5.06 -13.29
CA LYS A 208 -5.44 -6.43 -13.39
C LYS A 208 -5.28 -7.13 -12.05
N GLN A 209 -6.39 -7.49 -11.43
CA GLN A 209 -6.37 -8.35 -10.26
C GLN A 209 -6.06 -9.79 -10.68
N ILE A 210 -5.11 -10.41 -9.98
CA ILE A 210 -4.64 -11.78 -10.27
C ILE A 210 -5.22 -12.77 -9.26
N GLN A 211 -5.33 -12.33 -8.02
CA GLN A 211 -5.83 -13.15 -6.90
C GLN A 211 -6.48 -12.25 -5.84
#